data_679e8509a89f626803ab9e06b2a02578
#
_entry.id   679e8509a89f626803ab9e06b2a02578
#
_cell.length_a   1.000
_cell.length_b   1.000
_cell.length_c   1.000
_cell.angle_alpha   90.00
_cell.angle_beta   90.00
_cell.angle_gamma   90.00
#
_symmetry.space_group_name_H-M   'P 1'
#
loop_
_entity.id
_entity.type
_entity.pdbx_description
1 polymer ?
#
loop_
_entity_poly.entity_id
_entity_poly.type
_entity_poly.pdbx_seq_one_letter_code
_entity_poly.pdbx_strand_id
1 'polypeptide(L)'
;MFHVILVCPEIPPNTGNAIRLCANTGAQLHLVRPLGFELDDARMRRAGLDYHEWQPVRVHDTLEEALADTGAGPSNIYALTTHAQRSVADIGFKPGDVFVFGRETAGLSEEHQAMFPPQQRLRLPMRAGQRSLNLSNAVAVTVFEAWRQQGYEGGV
;
A
#
# COMPACT_ATOMS: atom_id res chain seq x y z
N MET A 1 -3.91 -4.65 12.86
CA MET A 1 -3.09 -4.89 11.65
C MET A 1 -3.73 -4.19 10.46
N PHE A 2 -2.92 -3.55 9.65
CA PHE A 2 -3.36 -2.92 8.39
C PHE A 2 -2.98 -3.78 7.20
N HIS A 3 -3.64 -3.55 6.08
CA HIS A 3 -3.29 -4.18 4.81
C HIS A 3 -2.81 -3.13 3.82
N VAL A 4 -1.78 -3.46 3.06
CA VAL A 4 -1.26 -2.65 1.97
C VAL A 4 -1.38 -3.45 0.68
N ILE A 5 -1.98 -2.86 -0.35
CA ILE A 5 -2.09 -3.46 -1.67
C ILE A 5 -1.34 -2.58 -2.66
N LEU A 6 -0.35 -3.14 -3.34
CA LEU A 6 0.34 -2.49 -4.45
C LEU A 6 -0.19 -3.07 -5.76
N VAL A 7 -0.82 -2.23 -6.57
CA VAL A 7 -1.42 -2.65 -7.84
C VAL A 7 -0.39 -2.48 -8.96
N CYS A 8 0.04 -3.59 -9.54
CA CYS A 8 0.98 -3.64 -10.66
C CYS A 8 2.28 -2.84 -10.39
N PRO A 9 2.97 -3.06 -9.28
CA PRO A 9 4.19 -2.32 -8.98
C PRO A 9 5.26 -2.59 -10.04
N GLU A 10 5.99 -1.56 -10.43
CA GLU A 10 6.89 -1.57 -11.58
C GLU A 10 8.37 -1.59 -11.16
N ILE A 11 8.72 -0.90 -10.09
CA ILE A 11 10.09 -0.61 -9.68
C ILE A 11 10.48 -1.49 -8.49
N PRO A 12 11.40 -2.46 -8.68
CA PRO A 12 11.74 -3.44 -7.62
C PRO A 12 12.16 -2.82 -6.28
N PRO A 13 13.00 -1.79 -6.22
CA PRO A 13 13.36 -1.18 -4.93
C PRO A 13 12.18 -0.65 -4.13
N ASN A 14 11.15 -0.14 -4.78
CA ASN A 14 9.96 0.35 -4.08
C ASN A 14 9.22 -0.80 -3.39
N THR A 15 9.06 -1.91 -4.08
CA THR A 15 8.44 -3.10 -3.49
C THR A 15 9.31 -3.67 -2.36
N GLY A 16 10.63 -3.72 -2.55
CA GLY A 16 11.54 -4.16 -1.50
C GLY A 16 11.42 -3.32 -0.23
N ASN A 17 11.37 -2.00 -0.36
CA ASN A 17 11.16 -1.09 0.77
C ASN A 17 9.80 -1.30 1.43
N ALA A 18 8.75 -1.51 0.64
CA ALA A 18 7.41 -1.78 1.16
C ALA A 18 7.35 -3.11 1.92
N ILE A 19 8.05 -4.14 1.44
CA ILE A 19 8.16 -5.43 2.14
C ILE A 19 8.76 -5.23 3.53
N ARG A 20 9.89 -4.53 3.63
CA ARG A 20 10.53 -4.25 4.91
C ARG A 20 9.66 -3.40 5.82
N LEU A 21 9.02 -2.39 5.27
CA LEU A 21 8.11 -1.54 6.03
C LEU A 21 6.97 -2.36 6.65
N CYS A 22 6.33 -3.20 5.85
CA CYS A 22 5.23 -4.03 6.34
C CYS A 22 5.69 -5.01 7.40
N ALA A 23 6.87 -5.60 7.24
CA ALA A 23 7.46 -6.45 8.28
C ALA A 23 7.68 -5.69 9.59
N ASN A 24 8.17 -4.46 9.51
CA ASN A 24 8.44 -3.64 10.70
C ASN A 24 7.17 -3.17 11.41
N THR A 25 6.10 -2.93 10.68
CA THR A 25 4.86 -2.35 11.23
C THR A 25 3.79 -3.39 11.54
N GLY A 26 4.00 -4.64 11.11
CA GLY A 26 3.00 -5.69 11.24
C GLY A 26 1.88 -5.61 10.19
N ALA A 27 2.01 -4.76 9.19
CA ALA A 27 1.05 -4.69 8.09
C ALA A 27 1.21 -5.89 7.15
N GLN A 28 0.09 -6.34 6.57
CA GLN A 28 0.12 -7.40 5.56
C GLN A 28 0.24 -6.79 4.16
N LEU A 29 1.26 -7.19 3.43
CA LEU A 29 1.46 -6.72 2.05
C LEU A 29 0.84 -7.68 1.04
N HIS A 30 0.13 -7.09 0.08
CA HIS A 30 -0.45 -7.78 -1.08
C HIS A 30 0.06 -7.11 -2.36
N LEU A 31 0.42 -7.91 -3.35
CA LEU A 31 0.84 -7.44 -4.67
C LEU A 31 -0.15 -7.95 -5.71
N VAL A 32 -0.54 -7.10 -6.64
CA VAL A 32 -1.43 -7.45 -7.75
C VAL A 32 -0.64 -7.46 -9.05
N ARG A 33 -0.67 -8.60 -9.76
CA ARG A 33 -0.01 -8.75 -11.07
C ARG A 33 -0.65 -7.86 -12.15
N PRO A 34 0.09 -7.51 -13.23
CA PRO A 34 1.48 -7.92 -13.48
C PRO A 34 2.48 -7.16 -12.61
N LEU A 35 3.55 -7.84 -12.22
CA LEU A 35 4.68 -7.24 -11.51
C LEU A 35 5.77 -6.91 -12.52
N GLY A 36 6.44 -5.78 -12.36
CA GLY A 36 7.57 -5.40 -13.20
C GLY A 36 8.87 -6.14 -12.88
N PHE A 37 8.80 -7.20 -12.07
CA PHE A 37 9.96 -7.96 -11.58
C PHE A 37 9.48 -9.34 -11.11
N GLU A 38 10.45 -10.22 -10.79
CA GLU A 38 10.16 -11.52 -10.19
C GLU A 38 10.45 -11.53 -8.69
N LEU A 39 9.57 -12.18 -7.93
CA LEU A 39 9.76 -12.43 -6.50
C LEU A 39 10.41 -13.82 -6.34
N ASP A 40 11.72 -13.86 -6.22
CA ASP A 40 12.47 -15.08 -5.94
C ASP A 40 13.51 -14.87 -4.84
N ASP A 41 13.99 -15.95 -4.23
CA ASP A 41 14.94 -15.90 -3.13
C ASP A 41 16.20 -15.11 -3.47
N ALA A 42 16.76 -15.30 -4.66
CA ALA A 42 18.01 -14.65 -5.04
C ALA A 42 17.84 -13.13 -5.15
N ARG A 43 16.72 -12.68 -5.71
CA ARG A 43 16.42 -11.25 -5.86
C ARG A 43 16.09 -10.61 -4.52
N MET A 44 15.35 -11.29 -3.66
CA MET A 44 15.02 -10.78 -2.32
C MET A 44 16.28 -10.65 -1.46
N ARG A 45 17.20 -11.61 -1.50
CA ARG A 45 18.49 -11.50 -0.81
C ARG A 45 19.32 -10.34 -1.32
N ARG A 46 19.39 -10.15 -2.64
CA ARG A 46 20.13 -9.02 -3.24
C ARG A 46 19.52 -7.68 -2.84
N ALA A 47 18.23 -7.62 -2.60
CA ALA A 47 17.55 -6.44 -2.07
C ALA A 47 17.78 -6.24 -0.57
N GLY A 48 18.51 -7.14 0.10
CA GLY A 48 18.78 -7.07 1.53
C GLY A 48 17.62 -7.53 2.41
N LEU A 49 16.69 -8.33 1.86
CA LEU A 49 15.54 -8.83 2.59
C LEU A 49 15.79 -10.26 3.09
N ASP A 50 15.40 -10.51 4.34
CA ASP A 50 15.42 -11.85 4.92
C ASP A 50 14.12 -12.59 4.55
N TYR A 51 14.19 -13.92 4.54
CA TYR A 51 13.05 -14.76 4.18
C TYR A 51 11.79 -14.45 5.01
N HIS A 52 11.93 -14.22 6.31
CA HIS A 52 10.80 -13.91 7.17
C HIS A 52 10.13 -12.57 6.85
N GLU A 53 10.82 -11.65 6.16
CA GLU A 53 10.26 -10.37 5.75
C GLU A 53 9.38 -10.50 4.51
N TRP A 54 9.78 -11.31 3.52
CA TRP A 54 9.06 -11.40 2.25
C TRP A 54 8.18 -12.64 2.10
N GLN A 55 8.40 -13.66 2.89
CA GLN A 55 7.60 -14.88 2.84
C GLN A 55 6.09 -14.62 3.08
N PRO A 56 5.68 -13.71 4.01
CA PRO A 56 4.27 -13.42 4.22
C PRO A 56 3.58 -12.64 3.09
N VAL A 57 4.34 -12.11 2.13
CA VAL A 57 3.77 -11.33 1.02
C VAL A 57 2.84 -12.22 0.20
N ARG A 58 1.65 -11.70 -0.09
CA ARG A 58 0.64 -12.41 -0.89
C ARG A 58 0.54 -11.79 -2.27
N VAL A 59 0.50 -12.63 -3.30
CA VAL A 59 0.43 -12.19 -4.70
C VAL A 59 -0.90 -12.65 -5.29
N HIS A 60 -1.58 -11.74 -5.98
CA HIS A 60 -2.90 -11.96 -6.56
C HIS A 60 -2.90 -11.61 -8.04
N ASP A 61 -3.79 -12.22 -8.81
CA ASP A 61 -3.93 -11.92 -10.24
C ASP A 61 -4.75 -10.66 -10.49
N THR A 62 -5.69 -10.33 -9.59
CA THR A 62 -6.56 -9.16 -9.72
C THR A 62 -6.66 -8.38 -8.42
N LEU A 63 -7.04 -7.10 -8.53
CA LEU A 63 -7.31 -6.27 -7.35
C LEU A 63 -8.49 -6.82 -6.55
N GLU A 64 -9.51 -7.32 -7.22
CA GLU A 64 -10.69 -7.91 -6.58
C GLU A 64 -10.31 -9.09 -5.67
N GLU A 65 -9.42 -9.96 -6.15
CA GLU A 65 -8.91 -11.09 -5.34
C GLU A 65 -8.14 -10.59 -4.11
N ALA A 66 -7.29 -9.58 -4.29
CA ALA A 66 -6.53 -9.00 -3.19
C ALA A 66 -7.46 -8.39 -2.14
N LEU A 67 -8.45 -7.63 -2.57
CA LEU A 67 -9.44 -7.02 -1.67
C LEU A 67 -10.24 -8.08 -0.90
N ALA A 68 -10.68 -9.12 -1.59
CA ALA A 68 -11.40 -10.23 -0.94
C ALA A 68 -10.54 -10.92 0.12
N ASP A 69 -9.24 -11.11 -0.15
CA ASP A 69 -8.33 -11.76 0.77
C ASP A 69 -8.11 -10.95 2.07
N THR A 70 -8.27 -9.64 2.03
CA THR A 70 -8.19 -8.80 3.24
C THR A 70 -9.34 -9.02 4.21
N GLY A 71 -10.49 -9.45 3.73
CA GLY A 71 -11.70 -9.59 4.53
C GLY A 71 -12.34 -8.26 4.95
N ALA A 72 -11.82 -7.13 4.50
CA ALA A 72 -12.32 -5.80 4.89
C ALA A 72 -13.63 -5.47 4.16
N GLY A 73 -14.53 -4.78 4.87
CA GLY A 73 -15.72 -4.19 4.26
C GLY A 73 -15.38 -2.94 3.43
N PRO A 74 -16.28 -2.56 2.48
CA PRO A 74 -16.00 -1.42 1.58
C PRO A 74 -15.64 -0.12 2.27
N SER A 75 -16.20 0.16 3.43
CA SER A 75 -15.94 1.39 4.18
C SER A 75 -14.58 1.42 4.87
N ASN A 76 -13.87 0.30 4.87
CA ASN A 76 -12.54 0.15 5.48
C ASN A 76 -11.41 0.06 4.44
N ILE A 77 -11.73 0.31 3.18
CA ILE A 77 -10.78 0.23 2.06
C ILE A 77 -10.60 1.62 1.47
N TYR A 78 -9.36 2.08 1.38
CA TYR A 78 -9.01 3.40 0.89
C TYR A 78 -8.03 3.31 -0.27
N ALA A 79 -8.31 4.04 -1.35
CA ALA A 79 -7.41 4.18 -2.49
C ALA A 79 -6.59 5.46 -2.35
N LEU A 80 -5.27 5.34 -2.44
CA LEU A 80 -4.37 6.49 -2.40
C LEU A 80 -4.12 6.97 -3.83
N THR A 81 -4.51 8.20 -4.11
CA THR A 81 -4.38 8.80 -5.43
C THR A 81 -4.17 10.31 -5.32
N THR A 82 -3.33 10.86 -6.20
CA THR A 82 -3.12 12.32 -6.27
C THR A 82 -4.35 13.07 -6.77
N HIS A 83 -5.31 12.38 -7.34
CA HIS A 83 -6.56 12.95 -7.86
C HIS A 83 -7.67 13.05 -6.80
N ALA A 84 -7.45 12.52 -5.61
CA ALA A 84 -8.41 12.63 -4.52
C ALA A 84 -8.44 14.05 -3.94
N GLN A 85 -9.58 14.42 -3.40
CA GLN A 85 -9.74 15.70 -2.71
C GLN A 85 -9.60 15.56 -1.20
N ARG A 86 -9.92 14.39 -0.67
CA ARG A 86 -9.90 14.11 0.75
C ARG A 86 -8.48 13.72 1.20
N SER A 87 -8.04 14.31 2.31
CA SER A 87 -6.72 14.04 2.87
C SER A 87 -6.72 12.81 3.79
N VAL A 88 -5.59 12.11 3.87
CA VAL A 88 -5.38 11.08 4.90
C VAL A 88 -5.55 11.64 6.32
N ALA A 89 -5.31 12.94 6.50
CA ALA A 89 -5.46 13.61 7.80
C ALA A 89 -6.93 13.72 8.25
N ASP A 90 -7.88 13.55 7.31
CA ASP A 90 -9.31 13.68 7.60
C ASP A 90 -9.95 12.37 8.06
N ILE A 91 -9.18 11.28 8.10
CA ILE A 91 -9.70 9.94 8.36
C ILE A 91 -9.28 9.44 9.74
N GLY A 92 -10.24 8.89 10.48
CA GLY A 92 -9.96 8.04 11.63
C GLY A 92 -9.78 6.60 11.20
N PHE A 93 -8.55 6.15 11.04
CA PHE A 93 -8.25 4.79 10.63
C PHE A 93 -8.49 3.80 11.76
N LYS A 94 -8.84 2.56 11.38
CA LYS A 94 -9.12 1.47 12.30
C LYS A 94 -8.27 0.26 11.97
N PRO A 95 -7.94 -0.59 12.95
CA PRO A 95 -7.29 -1.88 12.68
C PRO A 95 -8.05 -2.66 11.61
N GLY A 96 -7.33 -3.23 10.66
CA GLY A 96 -7.91 -3.95 9.54
C GLY A 96 -8.18 -3.10 8.30
N ASP A 97 -7.99 -1.78 8.37
CA ASP A 97 -8.12 -0.91 7.20
C ASP A 97 -7.11 -1.27 6.12
N VAL A 98 -7.52 -1.05 4.89
CA VAL A 98 -6.78 -1.42 3.68
C VAL A 98 -6.41 -0.18 2.89
N PHE A 99 -5.15 -0.10 2.48
CA PHE A 99 -4.61 1.00 1.68
C PHE A 99 -4.18 0.47 0.32
N VAL A 100 -4.79 0.99 -0.75
CA VAL A 100 -4.53 0.57 -2.13
C VAL A 100 -3.72 1.64 -2.84
N PHE A 101 -2.56 1.25 -3.39
CA PHE A 101 -1.66 2.13 -4.12
C PHE A 101 -1.52 1.67 -5.56
N GLY A 102 -1.40 2.61 -6.48
CA GLY A 102 -1.21 2.34 -7.90
C GLY A 102 0.25 2.24 -8.32
N ARG A 103 0.48 2.17 -9.63
CA ARG A 103 1.80 2.11 -10.24
C ARG A 103 2.61 3.36 -9.92
N GLU A 104 3.94 3.22 -9.92
CA GLU A 104 4.85 4.34 -9.67
C GLU A 104 4.71 5.44 -10.75
N THR A 105 4.49 5.06 -12.00
CA THR A 105 4.43 6.02 -13.11
C THR A 105 3.03 6.61 -13.31
N ALA A 106 1.99 5.76 -13.36
CA ALA A 106 0.65 6.18 -13.74
C ALA A 106 -0.36 6.22 -12.59
N GLY A 107 0.01 5.72 -11.40
CA GLY A 107 -0.93 5.57 -10.30
C GLY A 107 -1.98 4.49 -10.58
N LEU A 108 -3.11 4.59 -9.92
CA LEU A 108 -4.25 3.72 -10.18
C LEU A 108 -4.91 4.09 -11.51
N SER A 109 -5.28 3.07 -12.30
CA SER A 109 -6.04 3.28 -13.53
C SER A 109 -7.41 3.89 -13.23
N GLU A 110 -8.03 4.50 -14.23
CA GLU A 110 -9.40 5.02 -14.08
C GLU A 110 -10.38 3.90 -13.68
N GLU A 111 -10.22 2.71 -14.25
CA GLU A 111 -11.03 1.54 -13.91
C GLU A 111 -10.90 1.18 -12.44
N HIS A 112 -9.67 1.13 -11.92
CA HIS A 112 -9.43 0.83 -10.50
C HIS A 112 -9.94 1.95 -9.59
N GLN A 113 -9.72 3.21 -9.96
CA GLN A 113 -10.24 4.35 -9.19
C GLN A 113 -11.77 4.33 -9.09
N ALA A 114 -12.45 3.93 -10.17
CA ALA A 114 -13.91 3.84 -10.21
C ALA A 114 -14.49 2.79 -9.25
N MET A 115 -13.67 1.83 -8.79
CA MET A 115 -14.09 0.84 -7.78
C MET A 115 -14.29 1.47 -6.40
N PHE A 116 -13.77 2.66 -6.16
CA PHE A 116 -13.82 3.34 -4.86
C PHE A 116 -14.65 4.62 -4.95
N PRO A 117 -15.63 4.81 -4.06
CA PRO A 117 -16.37 6.07 -4.03
C PRO A 117 -15.44 7.22 -3.59
N PRO A 118 -15.78 8.49 -3.91
CA PRO A 118 -14.91 9.63 -3.60
C PRO A 118 -14.48 9.74 -2.14
N GLN A 119 -15.32 9.37 -1.20
CA GLN A 119 -15.00 9.40 0.24
C GLN A 119 -13.97 8.34 0.65
N GLN A 120 -13.73 7.33 -0.19
CA GLN A 120 -12.73 6.29 0.01
C GLN A 120 -11.46 6.52 -0.80
N ARG A 121 -11.37 7.66 -1.51
CA ARG A 121 -10.16 8.08 -2.22
C ARG A 121 -9.46 9.13 -1.39
N LEU A 122 -8.20 8.91 -1.10
CA LEU A 122 -7.40 9.77 -0.23
C LEU A 122 -6.15 10.26 -0.93
N ARG A 123 -5.69 11.43 -0.54
CA ARG A 123 -4.41 11.98 -0.97
C ARG A 123 -3.51 12.24 0.22
N LEU A 124 -2.21 12.13 0.00
CA LEU A 124 -1.22 12.70 0.89
C LEU A 124 -1.02 14.17 0.52
N PRO A 125 -1.06 15.10 1.48
CA PRO A 125 -0.83 16.51 1.18
C PRO A 125 0.54 16.73 0.53
N MET A 126 0.58 17.59 -0.47
CA MET A 126 1.81 17.99 -1.17
C MET A 126 1.77 19.49 -1.43
N ARG A 127 2.94 20.11 -1.51
CA ARG A 127 3.02 21.49 -1.99
C ARG A 127 2.65 21.57 -3.45
N ALA A 128 2.01 22.68 -3.83
CA ALA A 128 1.60 22.90 -5.22
C ALA A 128 2.80 22.83 -6.18
N GLY A 129 2.58 22.24 -7.35
CA GLY A 129 3.59 22.13 -8.40
C GLY A 129 4.62 21.03 -8.21
N GLN A 130 4.54 20.26 -7.14
CA GLN A 130 5.47 19.16 -6.88
C GLN A 130 4.98 17.85 -7.49
N ARG A 131 5.92 16.95 -7.79
CA ARG A 131 5.62 15.60 -8.26
C ARG A 131 5.17 14.71 -7.10
N SER A 132 4.48 13.62 -7.43
CA SER A 132 4.07 12.61 -6.46
C SER A 132 5.26 12.09 -5.64
N LEU A 133 4.98 11.69 -4.41
CA LEU A 133 5.98 11.01 -3.58
C LEU A 133 6.38 9.68 -4.23
N ASN A 134 7.62 9.26 -3.96
CA ASN A 134 8.04 7.89 -4.21
C ASN A 134 7.03 6.92 -3.58
N LEU A 135 6.71 5.83 -4.27
CA LEU A 135 5.67 4.89 -3.83
C LEU A 135 5.95 4.33 -2.43
N SER A 136 7.16 3.87 -2.17
CA SER A 136 7.48 3.31 -0.85
C SER A 136 7.40 4.34 0.27
N ASN A 137 7.73 5.60 -0.02
CA ASN A 137 7.56 6.70 0.93
C ASN A 137 6.08 6.96 1.20
N ALA A 138 5.25 6.95 0.17
CA ALA A 138 3.80 7.11 0.32
C ALA A 138 3.20 6.00 1.18
N VAL A 139 3.62 4.76 0.97
CA VAL A 139 3.22 3.61 1.79
C VAL A 139 3.63 3.83 3.25
N ALA A 140 4.89 4.21 3.47
CA ALA A 140 5.43 4.44 4.82
C ALA A 140 4.64 5.52 5.56
N VAL A 141 4.43 6.66 4.94
CA VAL A 141 3.70 7.79 5.57
C VAL A 141 2.27 7.37 5.93
N THR A 142 1.59 6.67 5.03
CA THR A 142 0.21 6.24 5.24
C THR A 142 0.09 5.23 6.37
N VAL A 143 0.93 4.20 6.36
CA VAL A 143 0.90 3.15 7.39
C VAL A 143 1.28 3.72 8.75
N PHE A 144 2.31 4.55 8.83
CA PHE A 144 2.72 5.16 10.10
C PHE A 144 1.65 6.12 10.65
N GLU A 145 0.97 6.88 9.80
CA GLU A 145 -0.14 7.73 10.27
C GLU A 145 -1.27 6.88 10.85
N ALA A 146 -1.66 5.81 10.17
CA ALA A 146 -2.69 4.91 10.66
C ALA A 146 -2.28 4.25 11.98
N TRP A 147 -1.03 3.81 12.08
CA TRP A 147 -0.50 3.18 13.27
C TRP A 147 -0.37 4.18 14.43
N ARG A 148 0.06 5.41 14.14
CA ARG A 148 0.08 6.49 15.14
C ARG A 148 -1.29 6.68 15.77
N GLN A 149 -2.35 6.66 14.98
CA GLN A 149 -3.73 6.79 15.48
C GLN A 149 -4.12 5.64 16.42
N GLN A 150 -3.49 4.48 16.28
CA GLN A 150 -3.67 3.34 17.18
C GLN A 150 -2.66 3.34 18.36
N GLY A 151 -1.98 4.47 18.59
CA GLY A 151 -1.00 4.58 19.66
C GLY A 151 0.25 3.74 19.49
N TYR A 152 0.57 3.36 18.25
CA TYR A 152 1.70 2.45 17.91
C TYR A 152 1.61 1.11 18.65
N GLU A 153 0.41 0.57 18.78
CA GLU A 153 0.18 -0.69 19.46
C GLU A 153 1.13 -1.80 18.94
N GLY A 154 1.81 -2.49 19.86
CA GLY A 154 2.79 -3.52 19.53
C GLY A 154 4.19 -3.01 19.17
N GLY A 155 4.35 -1.70 19.07
CA GLY A 155 5.66 -1.08 18.82
C GLY A 155 6.51 -0.94 20.08
N VAL A 156 7.81 -0.78 19.89
CA VAL A 156 8.78 -0.56 20.97
C VAL A 156 9.56 0.72 20.75
#